data_69e62c5ef3dc875e18760a0beec33a75
#
_entry.id   69e62c5ef3dc875e18760a0beec33a75
#
_cell.length_a   1.000
_cell.length_b   1.000
_cell.length_c   1.000
_cell.angle_alpha   90.00
_cell.angle_beta   90.00
_cell.angle_gamma   90.00
#
_symmetry.space_group_name_H-M   'P 1'
#
loop_
_entity.id
_entity.type
_entity.pdbx_description
1 polymer ?
#
loop_
_entity_poly.entity_id
_entity_poly.type
_entity_poly.pdbx_seq_one_letter_code
_entity_poly.pdbx_strand_id
1 'polypeptide(L)'
;MELGLTGKRVLVTAASKGLGRAVAEALLAEGCRVCISSSSSDRINAAAREMASGGGEVHAIAADIAVAEDCARLFDWAVRTLGGLDILVNNTGGPPAGNVLEVNEAQWNHAFESILMSAVRLSRAAIPVMRQGGGGAIVNLASLAGKQPIDGIALSNAFRPALIGMAKTLSREAAPEVRVNNIATEHILTDRIRDIAGRIWRRDDESVEETIERKSREVPLGRYGTAQELANAVVFLCSDAASYITGVTLAVDGGLDRGLF
;
A
#
# COMPACT_ATOMS: atom_id res chain seq x y z
N MET A 1 -12.04 -5.20 20.38
CA MET A 1 -10.56 -5.21 20.56
C MET A 1 -10.14 -3.75 20.59
N GLU A 2 -9.41 -3.33 21.59
CA GLU A 2 -8.82 -1.99 21.57
C GLU A 2 -7.59 -2.01 20.68
N LEU A 3 -7.53 -1.09 19.72
CA LEU A 3 -6.46 -1.03 18.73
C LEU A 3 -5.31 -0.08 19.13
N GLY A 4 -5.56 0.86 20.07
CA GLY A 4 -4.55 1.84 20.51
C GLY A 4 -4.16 2.87 19.44
N LEU A 5 -5.06 3.16 18.47
CA LEU A 5 -4.76 3.98 17.30
C LEU A 5 -5.16 5.45 17.45
N THR A 6 -6.03 5.79 18.40
CA THR A 6 -6.50 7.17 18.61
C THR A 6 -5.32 8.14 18.83
N GLY A 7 -5.28 9.20 18.03
CA GLY A 7 -4.24 10.23 18.06
C GLY A 7 -2.92 9.83 17.39
N LYS A 8 -2.74 8.60 16.90
CA LYS A 8 -1.54 8.17 16.17
C LYS A 8 -1.36 8.98 14.88
N ARG A 9 -0.12 9.34 14.60
CA ARG A 9 0.33 10.16 13.47
C ARG A 9 0.69 9.26 12.30
N VAL A 10 -0.03 9.40 11.20
CA VAL A 10 0.03 8.45 10.08
C VAL A 10 0.41 9.16 8.78
N LEU A 11 1.28 8.54 7.99
CA LEU A 11 1.50 8.89 6.58
C LEU A 11 1.07 7.72 5.69
N VAL A 12 0.17 7.99 4.73
CA VAL A 12 -0.24 7.04 3.69
C VAL A 12 0.11 7.59 2.32
N THR A 13 0.92 6.88 1.55
CA THR A 13 1.29 7.30 0.18
C THR A 13 0.31 6.79 -0.87
N ALA A 14 0.24 7.48 -2.03
CA ALA A 14 -0.65 7.16 -3.16
C ALA A 14 -2.12 6.92 -2.72
N ALA A 15 -2.66 7.82 -1.89
CA ALA A 15 -3.93 7.66 -1.18
C ALA A 15 -5.10 8.47 -1.77
N SER A 16 -5.00 8.97 -3.00
CA SER A 16 -6.10 9.72 -3.62
C SER A 16 -7.28 8.84 -4.06
N LYS A 17 -7.06 7.51 -4.20
CA LYS A 17 -8.09 6.53 -4.57
C LYS A 17 -7.68 5.10 -4.19
N GLY A 18 -8.58 4.14 -4.42
CA GLY A 18 -8.31 2.71 -4.29
C GLY A 18 -7.86 2.30 -2.89
N LEU A 19 -6.88 1.41 -2.80
CA LEU A 19 -6.43 0.81 -1.54
C LEU A 19 -5.86 1.82 -0.56
N GLY A 20 -5.00 2.74 -1.03
CA GLY A 20 -4.41 3.76 -0.18
C GLY A 20 -5.45 4.69 0.44
N ARG A 21 -6.48 5.06 -0.33
CA ARG A 21 -7.61 5.86 0.17
C ARG A 21 -8.39 5.09 1.24
N ALA A 22 -8.77 3.85 0.96
CA ALA A 22 -9.53 3.04 1.94
C ALA A 22 -8.75 2.84 3.25
N VAL A 23 -7.42 2.65 3.17
CA VAL A 23 -6.55 2.57 4.35
C VAL A 23 -6.54 3.89 5.13
N ALA A 24 -6.43 5.04 4.44
CA ALA A 24 -6.45 6.35 5.10
C ALA A 24 -7.80 6.60 5.78
N GLU A 25 -8.92 6.29 5.12
CA GLU A 25 -10.27 6.40 5.67
C GLU A 25 -10.46 5.50 6.90
N ALA A 26 -9.98 4.25 6.84
CA ALA A 26 -10.08 3.33 7.97
C ALA A 26 -9.25 3.80 9.18
N LEU A 27 -8.02 4.32 8.96
CA LEU A 27 -7.19 4.86 10.03
C LEU A 27 -7.79 6.14 10.63
N LEU A 28 -8.40 7.00 9.81
CA LEU A 28 -9.16 8.16 10.30
C LEU A 28 -10.33 7.74 11.19
N ALA A 29 -11.06 6.69 10.79
CA ALA A 29 -12.18 6.16 11.58
C ALA A 29 -11.75 5.62 12.97
N GLU A 30 -10.50 5.15 13.08
CA GLU A 30 -9.88 4.75 14.36
C GLU A 30 -9.30 5.94 15.16
N GLY A 31 -9.55 7.17 14.72
CA GLY A 31 -9.11 8.39 15.40
C GLY A 31 -7.65 8.79 15.17
N CYS A 32 -7.00 8.27 14.13
CA CYS A 32 -5.68 8.69 13.73
C CYS A 32 -5.69 10.10 13.11
N ARG A 33 -4.55 10.78 13.16
CA ARG A 33 -4.24 12.01 12.43
C ARG A 33 -3.47 11.63 11.16
N VAL A 34 -4.02 11.90 9.99
CA VAL A 34 -3.52 11.30 8.74
C VAL A 34 -3.00 12.32 7.75
N CYS A 35 -1.75 12.15 7.30
CA CYS A 35 -1.21 12.78 6.09
C CYS A 35 -1.33 11.84 4.90
N ILE A 36 -1.81 12.34 3.78
CA ILE A 36 -1.95 11.59 2.53
C ILE A 36 -1.21 12.24 1.38
N SER A 37 -0.74 11.45 0.42
CA SER A 37 -0.09 11.96 -0.79
C SER A 37 -0.54 11.25 -2.07
N SER A 38 -0.42 11.94 -3.18
CA SER A 38 -0.43 11.38 -4.54
C SER A 38 0.28 12.31 -5.50
N SER A 39 0.62 11.85 -6.71
CA SER A 39 1.25 12.67 -7.75
C SER A 39 0.33 13.75 -8.34
N SER A 40 -0.98 13.68 -8.13
CA SER A 40 -1.96 14.67 -8.62
C SER A 40 -2.46 15.55 -7.48
N SER A 41 -2.17 16.85 -7.57
CA SER A 41 -2.65 17.85 -6.61
C SER A 41 -4.17 17.89 -6.52
N ASP A 42 -4.86 17.91 -7.66
CA ASP A 42 -6.33 18.02 -7.67
C ASP A 42 -6.99 16.82 -7.02
N ARG A 43 -6.53 15.60 -7.37
CA ARG A 43 -7.09 14.36 -6.82
C ARG A 43 -6.83 14.22 -5.33
N ILE A 44 -5.61 14.55 -4.86
CA ILE A 44 -5.32 14.36 -3.43
C ILE A 44 -6.04 15.39 -2.57
N ASN A 45 -6.17 16.63 -3.05
CA ASN A 45 -6.92 17.66 -2.35
C ASN A 45 -8.44 17.39 -2.34
N ALA A 46 -8.99 16.82 -3.41
CA ALA A 46 -10.39 16.38 -3.43
C ALA A 46 -10.62 15.25 -2.42
N ALA A 47 -9.76 14.22 -2.43
CA ALA A 47 -9.82 13.11 -1.49
C ALA A 47 -9.75 13.59 -0.03
N ALA A 48 -8.83 14.51 0.29
CA ALA A 48 -8.71 15.06 1.64
C ALA A 48 -9.97 15.81 2.09
N ARG A 49 -10.59 16.62 1.21
CA ARG A 49 -11.86 17.31 1.54
C ARG A 49 -12.99 16.32 1.83
N GLU A 50 -13.10 15.26 1.03
CA GLU A 50 -14.11 14.22 1.24
C GLU A 50 -13.89 13.47 2.56
N MET A 51 -12.65 13.07 2.87
CA MET A 51 -12.30 12.42 4.14
C MET A 51 -12.56 13.34 5.35
N ALA A 52 -12.21 14.63 5.24
CA ALA A 52 -12.41 15.59 6.32
C ALA A 52 -13.88 15.83 6.64
N SER A 53 -14.81 15.62 5.70
CA SER A 53 -16.25 15.73 5.95
C SER A 53 -16.77 14.73 7.00
N GLY A 54 -16.04 13.64 7.24
CA GLY A 54 -16.29 12.67 8.31
C GLY A 54 -15.78 13.10 9.70
N GLY A 55 -15.17 14.29 9.85
CA GLY A 55 -14.70 14.85 11.13
C GLY A 55 -13.28 14.41 11.54
N GLY A 56 -12.55 13.70 10.70
CA GLY A 56 -11.16 13.29 10.96
C GLY A 56 -10.11 14.38 10.61
N GLU A 57 -8.96 14.35 11.28
CA GLU A 57 -7.82 15.23 10.96
C GLU A 57 -7.04 14.63 9.77
N VAL A 58 -7.22 15.19 8.59
CA VAL A 58 -6.52 14.77 7.37
C VAL A 58 -5.85 15.95 6.67
N HIS A 59 -4.60 15.76 6.26
CA HIS A 59 -3.80 16.72 5.50
C HIS A 59 -3.30 16.07 4.21
N ALA A 60 -3.15 16.86 3.15
CA ALA A 60 -2.79 16.36 1.83
C ALA A 60 -1.67 17.16 1.18
N ILE A 61 -0.80 16.45 0.45
CA ILE A 61 0.24 17.06 -0.37
C ILE A 61 0.40 16.30 -1.70
N ALA A 62 0.67 17.04 -2.78
CA ALA A 62 1.10 16.44 -4.03
C ALA A 62 2.59 16.04 -3.95
N ALA A 63 2.88 14.78 -4.22
CA ALA A 63 4.24 14.24 -4.29
C ALA A 63 4.29 13.01 -5.20
N ASP A 64 5.26 12.96 -6.10
CA ASP A 64 5.57 11.76 -6.88
C ASP A 64 6.61 10.92 -6.14
N ILE A 65 6.19 9.81 -5.58
CA ILE A 65 7.06 8.92 -4.81
C ILE A 65 8.13 8.21 -5.65
N ALA A 66 8.05 8.26 -6.98
CA ALA A 66 9.14 7.82 -7.86
C ALA A 66 10.31 8.81 -7.89
N VAL A 67 10.13 10.03 -7.37
CA VAL A 67 11.14 11.09 -7.33
C VAL A 67 11.72 11.18 -5.91
N ALA A 68 13.04 11.09 -5.79
CA ALA A 68 13.71 11.06 -4.49
C ALA A 68 13.50 12.34 -3.67
N GLU A 69 13.58 13.48 -4.32
CA GLU A 69 13.36 14.82 -3.72
C GLU A 69 11.93 14.98 -3.21
N ASP A 70 10.96 14.43 -3.95
CA ASP A 70 9.56 14.45 -3.54
C ASP A 70 9.31 13.54 -2.33
N CYS A 71 9.97 12.37 -2.24
CA CYS A 71 9.92 11.53 -1.05
C CYS A 71 10.44 12.27 0.19
N ALA A 72 11.58 12.97 0.08
CA ALA A 72 12.14 13.74 1.19
C ALA A 72 11.20 14.89 1.59
N ARG A 73 10.73 15.67 0.63
CA ARG A 73 9.78 16.78 0.84
C ARG A 73 8.46 16.30 1.48
N LEU A 74 7.92 15.21 1.00
CA LEU A 74 6.72 14.57 1.54
C LEU A 74 6.90 14.17 3.00
N PHE A 75 8.00 13.49 3.30
CA PHE A 75 8.30 13.02 4.64
C PHE A 75 8.48 14.18 5.64
N ASP A 76 9.31 15.15 5.31
CA ASP A 76 9.56 16.33 6.13
C ASP A 76 8.28 17.13 6.39
N TRP A 77 7.44 17.28 5.36
CA TRP A 77 6.15 17.94 5.49
C TRP A 77 5.21 17.18 6.43
N ALA A 78 5.09 15.86 6.28
CA ALA A 78 4.22 15.04 7.14
C ALA A 78 4.65 15.10 8.61
N VAL A 79 5.96 14.97 8.88
CA VAL A 79 6.50 15.05 10.24
C VAL A 79 6.25 16.43 10.87
N ARG A 80 6.45 17.52 10.12
CA ARG A 80 6.14 18.88 10.62
C ARG A 80 4.67 19.09 10.88
N THR A 81 3.80 18.62 9.99
CA THR A 81 2.35 18.78 10.08
C THR A 81 1.77 18.03 11.28
N LEU A 82 2.23 16.80 11.51
CA LEU A 82 1.72 15.94 12.59
C LEU A 82 2.49 16.09 13.92
N GLY A 83 3.67 16.70 13.90
CA GLY A 83 4.55 16.78 15.07
C GLY A 83 5.30 15.47 15.36
N GLY A 84 5.49 14.61 14.36
CA GLY A 84 6.15 13.31 14.43
C GLY A 84 5.47 12.27 13.55
N LEU A 85 5.86 10.97 13.68
CA LEU A 85 5.27 9.89 12.92
C LEU A 85 5.25 8.60 13.73
N ASP A 86 4.10 7.93 13.80
CA ASP A 86 3.90 6.65 14.48
C ASP A 86 3.66 5.51 13.49
N ILE A 87 3.03 5.81 12.34
CA ILE A 87 2.64 4.83 11.35
C ILE A 87 3.01 5.33 9.93
N LEU A 88 3.65 4.46 9.15
CA LEU A 88 3.91 4.66 7.73
C LEU A 88 3.25 3.55 6.92
N VAL A 89 2.36 3.91 6.00
CA VAL A 89 1.82 2.97 5.01
C VAL A 89 2.40 3.29 3.64
N ASN A 90 3.35 2.48 3.21
CA ASN A 90 3.93 2.55 1.87
C ASN A 90 2.98 1.90 0.87
N ASN A 91 2.30 2.72 0.09
CA ASN A 91 1.47 2.30 -1.02
C ASN A 91 1.92 3.00 -2.30
N THR A 92 1.73 2.37 -3.43
CA THR A 92 2.04 2.93 -4.75
C THR A 92 0.95 2.59 -5.75
N GLY A 93 0.82 3.37 -6.81
CA GLY A 93 0.07 2.97 -7.98
C GLY A 93 0.67 1.69 -8.59
N GLY A 94 -0.17 0.84 -9.19
CA GLY A 94 0.35 -0.31 -9.91
C GLY A 94 1.20 0.14 -11.13
N PRO A 95 2.34 -0.51 -11.41
CA PRO A 95 3.12 -0.23 -12.60
C PRO A 95 2.33 -0.61 -13.86
N PRO A 96 2.73 -0.16 -15.06
CA PRO A 96 2.13 -0.62 -16.30
C PRO A 96 2.10 -2.15 -16.37
N ALA A 97 1.02 -2.68 -16.92
CA ALA A 97 0.92 -4.10 -17.23
C ALA A 97 1.68 -4.40 -18.53
N GLY A 98 2.21 -5.62 -18.65
CA GLY A 98 2.94 -6.10 -19.82
C GLY A 98 3.86 -7.26 -19.46
N ASN A 99 4.29 -7.98 -20.50
CA ASN A 99 5.26 -9.07 -20.37
C ASN A 99 6.70 -8.52 -20.36
N VAL A 100 7.67 -9.33 -19.94
CA VAL A 100 9.08 -8.92 -19.84
C VAL A 100 9.63 -8.38 -21.17
N LEU A 101 9.23 -8.96 -22.29
CA LEU A 101 9.69 -8.57 -23.64
C LEU A 101 8.97 -7.32 -24.20
N GLU A 102 7.92 -6.86 -23.54
CA GLU A 102 7.07 -5.74 -24.01
C GLU A 102 7.36 -4.44 -23.23
N VAL A 103 7.69 -4.55 -21.93
CA VAL A 103 7.97 -3.39 -21.10
C VAL A 103 9.34 -2.81 -21.40
N ASN A 104 9.39 -1.50 -21.63
CA ASN A 104 10.62 -0.80 -21.95
C ASN A 104 11.43 -0.41 -20.71
N GLU A 105 12.69 -0.02 -20.91
CA GLU A 105 13.61 0.32 -19.83
C GLU A 105 13.12 1.49 -18.95
N ALA A 106 12.48 2.48 -19.53
CA ALA A 106 11.92 3.60 -18.74
C ALA A 106 10.81 3.13 -17.78
N GLN A 107 9.99 2.16 -18.19
CA GLN A 107 8.97 1.54 -17.33
C GLN A 107 9.62 0.70 -16.21
N TRP A 108 10.72 -0.01 -16.50
CA TRP A 108 11.51 -0.73 -15.50
C TRP A 108 12.06 0.23 -14.44
N ASN A 109 12.70 1.30 -14.87
CA ASN A 109 13.27 2.31 -13.98
C ASN A 109 12.20 2.99 -13.13
N HIS A 110 11.08 3.39 -13.73
CA HIS A 110 9.97 3.98 -12.98
C HIS A 110 9.36 3.00 -11.96
N ALA A 111 9.20 1.73 -12.31
CA ALA A 111 8.68 0.72 -11.38
C ALA A 111 9.65 0.44 -10.23
N PHE A 112 10.96 0.39 -10.48
CA PHE A 112 12.00 0.32 -9.46
C PHE A 112 11.90 1.48 -8.47
N GLU A 113 11.83 2.72 -8.99
CA GLU A 113 11.74 3.92 -8.18
C GLU A 113 10.45 3.99 -7.37
N SER A 114 9.29 3.73 -8.01
CA SER A 114 7.99 3.88 -7.36
C SER A 114 7.62 2.74 -6.42
N ILE A 115 8.06 1.50 -6.66
CA ILE A 115 7.68 0.35 -5.82
C ILE A 115 8.71 0.09 -4.73
N LEU A 116 10.00 0.06 -5.08
CA LEU A 116 11.05 -0.33 -4.15
C LEU A 116 11.71 0.88 -3.50
N MET A 117 12.26 1.81 -4.30
CA MET A 117 13.06 2.91 -3.75
C MET A 117 12.22 3.91 -2.95
N SER A 118 10.97 4.13 -3.30
CA SER A 118 10.05 4.94 -2.49
C SER A 118 9.91 4.38 -1.06
N ALA A 119 9.65 3.07 -0.94
CA ALA A 119 9.53 2.40 0.35
C ALA A 119 10.84 2.40 1.14
N VAL A 120 11.99 2.20 0.47
CA VAL A 120 13.32 2.30 1.09
C VAL A 120 13.55 3.71 1.65
N ARG A 121 13.32 4.75 0.85
CA ARG A 121 13.56 6.15 1.25
C ARG A 121 12.69 6.56 2.42
N LEU A 122 11.38 6.32 2.32
CA LEU A 122 10.41 6.70 3.36
C LEU A 122 10.62 5.90 4.65
N SER A 123 10.89 4.60 4.56
CA SER A 123 11.13 3.78 5.75
C SER A 123 12.43 4.18 6.46
N ARG A 124 13.51 4.45 5.72
CA ARG A 124 14.78 4.94 6.29
C ARG A 124 14.61 6.29 7.00
N ALA A 125 13.80 7.19 6.46
CA ALA A 125 13.51 8.46 7.09
C ALA A 125 12.58 8.30 8.31
N ALA A 126 11.62 7.36 8.27
CA ALA A 126 10.63 7.16 9.32
C ALA A 126 11.21 6.54 10.61
N ILE A 127 12.10 5.55 10.49
CA ILE A 127 12.60 4.79 11.64
C ILE A 127 13.24 5.67 12.73
N PRO A 128 14.13 6.64 12.43
CA PRO A 128 14.70 7.51 13.46
C PRO A 128 13.63 8.35 14.18
N VAL A 129 12.63 8.87 13.45
CA VAL A 129 11.54 9.67 14.02
C VAL A 129 10.64 8.81 14.89
N MET A 130 10.29 7.60 14.44
CA MET A 130 9.50 6.64 15.21
C MET A 130 10.22 6.24 16.51
N ARG A 131 11.53 5.93 16.45
CA ARG A 131 12.34 5.61 17.63
C ARG A 131 12.33 6.72 18.67
N GLN A 132 12.48 7.97 18.24
CA GLN A 132 12.39 9.14 19.12
C GLN A 132 10.99 9.32 19.73
N GLY A 133 9.95 8.91 19.00
CA GLY A 133 8.55 8.96 19.41
C GLY A 133 8.10 7.79 20.30
N GLY A 134 8.98 6.84 20.61
CA GLY A 134 8.66 5.67 21.43
C GLY A 134 8.27 4.41 20.65
N GLY A 135 8.47 4.41 19.33
CA GLY A 135 8.22 3.27 18.46
C GLY A 135 7.21 3.55 17.34
N GLY A 136 6.95 2.52 16.52
CA GLY A 136 6.03 2.69 15.40
C GLY A 136 5.76 1.42 14.58
N ALA A 137 4.96 1.57 13.52
CA ALA A 137 4.65 0.52 12.58
C ALA A 137 4.79 0.98 11.13
N ILE A 138 5.44 0.15 10.31
CA ILE A 138 5.52 0.33 8.85
C ILE A 138 4.75 -0.83 8.19
N VAL A 139 3.81 -0.51 7.31
CA VAL A 139 3.10 -1.50 6.51
C VAL A 139 3.28 -1.19 5.03
N ASN A 140 3.78 -2.16 4.27
CA ASN A 140 3.94 -2.03 2.83
C ASN A 140 2.79 -2.75 2.12
N LEU A 141 2.07 -2.06 1.23
CA LEU A 141 1.12 -2.70 0.34
C LEU A 141 1.88 -3.35 -0.81
N ALA A 142 2.09 -4.64 -0.69
CA ALA A 142 2.72 -5.47 -1.70
C ALA A 142 1.65 -6.09 -2.65
N SER A 143 1.89 -7.28 -3.16
CA SER A 143 0.97 -8.04 -4.01
C SER A 143 1.28 -9.52 -3.86
N LEU A 144 0.35 -10.38 -4.20
CA LEU A 144 0.58 -11.81 -4.38
C LEU A 144 1.67 -12.09 -5.43
N ALA A 145 1.86 -11.17 -6.40
CA ALA A 145 3.01 -11.17 -7.31
C ALA A 145 4.38 -11.17 -6.61
N GLY A 146 4.42 -10.82 -5.32
CA GLY A 146 5.61 -10.92 -4.48
C GLY A 146 5.91 -12.34 -3.95
N LYS A 147 4.96 -13.25 -4.06
CA LYS A 147 5.05 -14.65 -3.60
C LYS A 147 5.04 -15.65 -4.75
N GLN A 148 4.28 -15.38 -5.80
CA GLN A 148 4.19 -16.20 -7.01
C GLN A 148 4.03 -15.31 -8.26
N PRO A 149 4.59 -15.66 -9.41
CA PRO A 149 4.44 -14.86 -10.62
C PRO A 149 2.99 -14.88 -11.12
N ILE A 150 2.54 -13.73 -11.62
CA ILE A 150 1.23 -13.54 -12.23
C ILE A 150 1.46 -13.08 -13.67
N ASP A 151 0.77 -13.70 -14.63
CA ASP A 151 0.93 -13.40 -16.05
C ASP A 151 0.54 -11.95 -16.37
N GLY A 152 1.29 -11.33 -17.28
CA GLY A 152 1.03 -9.99 -17.80
C GLY A 152 1.40 -8.82 -16.87
N ILE A 153 2.06 -9.07 -15.73
CA ILE A 153 2.48 -8.02 -14.80
C ILE A 153 3.95 -8.13 -14.39
N ALA A 154 4.84 -8.24 -15.39
CA ALA A 154 6.27 -8.49 -15.20
C ALA A 154 6.95 -7.56 -14.19
N LEU A 155 6.64 -6.26 -14.21
CA LEU A 155 7.21 -5.28 -13.29
C LEU A 155 6.81 -5.54 -11.82
N SER A 156 5.56 -5.95 -11.58
CA SER A 156 5.13 -6.37 -10.24
C SER A 156 5.83 -7.64 -9.80
N ASN A 157 5.94 -8.64 -10.68
CA ASN A 157 6.65 -9.90 -10.41
C ASN A 157 8.13 -9.69 -10.05
N ALA A 158 8.76 -8.63 -10.57
CA ALA A 158 10.16 -8.31 -10.26
C ALA A 158 10.29 -7.51 -8.94
N PHE A 159 9.49 -6.46 -8.74
CA PHE A 159 9.74 -5.51 -7.66
C PHE A 159 8.95 -5.78 -6.37
N ARG A 160 7.85 -6.54 -6.41
CA ARG A 160 7.13 -6.92 -5.19
C ARG A 160 7.88 -7.95 -4.33
N PRO A 161 8.57 -8.97 -4.89
CA PRO A 161 9.48 -9.81 -4.11
C PRO A 161 10.63 -9.01 -3.49
N ALA A 162 11.20 -8.05 -4.25
CA ALA A 162 12.26 -7.18 -3.75
C ALA A 162 11.79 -6.33 -2.55
N LEU A 163 10.57 -5.77 -2.64
CA LEU A 163 9.94 -5.03 -1.53
C LEU A 163 9.74 -5.93 -0.29
N ILE A 164 9.25 -7.15 -0.47
CA ILE A 164 9.04 -8.12 0.61
C ILE A 164 10.37 -8.50 1.27
N GLY A 165 11.41 -8.77 0.47
CA GLY A 165 12.74 -9.10 0.96
C GLY A 165 13.38 -7.94 1.74
N MET A 166 13.29 -6.72 1.22
CA MET A 166 13.72 -5.50 1.90
C MET A 166 13.01 -5.32 3.24
N ALA A 167 11.68 -5.44 3.25
CA ALA A 167 10.89 -5.29 4.47
C ALA A 167 11.21 -6.37 5.52
N LYS A 168 11.47 -7.61 5.09
CA LYS A 168 11.89 -8.70 5.99
C LYS A 168 13.24 -8.39 6.67
N THR A 169 14.20 -7.87 5.91
CA THR A 169 15.48 -7.42 6.46
C THR A 169 15.27 -6.27 7.45
N LEU A 170 14.53 -5.25 7.01
CA LEU A 170 14.28 -4.06 7.81
C LEU A 170 13.52 -4.35 9.11
N SER A 171 12.64 -5.35 9.14
CA SER A 171 11.91 -5.76 10.34
C SER A 171 12.83 -6.23 11.48
N ARG A 172 14.02 -6.73 11.15
CA ARG A 172 15.03 -7.15 12.12
C ARG A 172 15.92 -5.98 12.55
N GLU A 173 16.26 -5.10 11.61
CA GLU A 173 17.12 -3.94 11.86
C GLU A 173 16.40 -2.82 12.63
N ALA A 174 15.07 -2.72 12.46
CA ALA A 174 14.26 -1.69 13.12
C ALA A 174 13.70 -2.11 14.49
N ALA A 175 13.74 -3.40 14.81
CA ALA A 175 13.33 -3.91 16.11
C ALA A 175 14.29 -3.46 17.23
N PRO A 176 13.83 -3.39 18.48
CA PRO A 176 12.48 -3.72 18.94
C PRO A 176 11.45 -2.60 18.75
N GLU A 177 11.86 -1.37 18.42
CA GLU A 177 11.00 -0.19 18.51
C GLU A 177 10.01 -0.08 17.34
N VAL A 178 10.40 -0.53 16.13
CA VAL A 178 9.59 -0.37 14.94
C VAL A 178 9.27 -1.72 14.31
N ARG A 179 7.98 -2.01 14.12
CA ARG A 179 7.51 -3.20 13.43
C ARG A 179 7.38 -2.91 11.93
N VAL A 180 7.77 -3.86 11.09
CA VAL A 180 7.68 -3.72 9.62
C VAL A 180 7.00 -4.97 9.06
N ASN A 181 5.84 -4.78 8.41
CA ASN A 181 5.05 -5.86 7.83
C ASN A 181 4.61 -5.53 6.40
N ASN A 182 4.16 -6.54 5.66
CA ASN A 182 3.63 -6.40 4.32
C ASN A 182 2.21 -6.98 4.24
N ILE A 183 1.40 -6.43 3.33
CA ILE A 183 0.15 -7.03 2.85
C ILE A 183 0.38 -7.50 1.41
N ALA A 184 0.26 -8.79 1.16
CA ALA A 184 0.20 -9.35 -0.19
C ALA A 184 -1.26 -9.40 -0.64
N THR A 185 -1.66 -8.47 -1.51
CA THR A 185 -3.04 -8.36 -1.98
C THR A 185 -3.22 -8.97 -3.37
N GLU A 186 -4.37 -9.57 -3.60
CA GLU A 186 -4.82 -9.99 -4.93
C GLU A 186 -6.36 -9.94 -4.99
N HIS A 187 -6.90 -9.72 -6.20
CA HIS A 187 -8.34 -9.72 -6.46
C HIS A 187 -9.17 -8.83 -5.48
N ILE A 188 -8.66 -7.63 -5.16
CA ILE A 188 -9.42 -6.59 -4.47
C ILE A 188 -10.02 -5.65 -5.51
N LEU A 189 -11.34 -5.50 -5.53
CA LEU A 189 -12.03 -4.72 -6.55
C LEU A 189 -11.69 -3.23 -6.46
N THR A 190 -10.97 -2.75 -7.45
CA THR A 190 -10.52 -1.36 -7.60
C THR A 190 -10.48 -0.99 -9.08
N ASP A 191 -10.33 0.30 -9.41
CA ASP A 191 -10.11 0.75 -10.80
C ASP A 191 -8.93 0.05 -11.45
N ARG A 192 -7.88 -0.26 -10.68
CA ARG A 192 -6.70 -0.97 -11.16
C ARG A 192 -7.04 -2.38 -11.63
N ILE A 193 -7.87 -3.09 -10.90
CA ILE A 193 -8.31 -4.44 -11.29
C ILE A 193 -9.19 -4.38 -12.54
N ARG A 194 -10.06 -3.36 -12.68
CA ARG A 194 -10.85 -3.15 -13.91
C ARG A 194 -9.96 -2.88 -15.12
N ASP A 195 -8.90 -2.08 -14.96
CA ASP A 195 -7.92 -1.84 -16.02
C ASP A 195 -7.17 -3.13 -16.42
N ILE A 196 -6.70 -3.91 -15.46
CA ILE A 196 -6.06 -5.21 -15.71
C ILE A 196 -7.04 -6.19 -16.38
N ALA A 197 -8.26 -6.29 -15.87
CA ALA A 197 -9.30 -7.13 -16.44
C ALA A 197 -9.55 -6.79 -17.92
N GLY A 198 -9.66 -5.50 -18.24
CA GLY A 198 -9.91 -5.05 -19.61
C GLY A 198 -8.73 -5.23 -20.56
N ARG A 199 -7.48 -5.16 -20.08
CA ARG A 199 -6.27 -5.19 -20.93
C ARG A 199 -5.61 -6.56 -21.04
N ILE A 200 -5.69 -7.36 -19.99
CA ILE A 200 -4.90 -8.60 -19.89
C ILE A 200 -5.76 -9.84 -19.80
N TRP A 201 -6.83 -9.80 -18.99
CA TRP A 201 -7.59 -11.00 -18.68
C TRP A 201 -8.83 -11.20 -19.56
N ARG A 202 -9.22 -10.15 -20.28
CA ARG A 202 -10.40 -10.16 -21.13
C ARG A 202 -10.21 -11.10 -22.33
N ARG A 203 -11.21 -11.91 -22.63
CA ARG A 203 -11.34 -12.66 -23.87
C ARG A 203 -12.05 -11.82 -24.90
N ASP A 204 -11.92 -12.17 -26.19
CA ASP A 204 -12.40 -11.36 -27.30
C ASP A 204 -13.90 -11.00 -27.20
N ASP A 205 -14.72 -11.92 -26.72
CA ASP A 205 -16.18 -11.76 -26.62
C ASP A 205 -16.68 -11.36 -25.22
N GLU A 206 -15.78 -11.06 -24.27
CA GLU A 206 -16.15 -10.69 -22.90
C GLU A 206 -16.17 -9.18 -22.68
N SER A 207 -17.13 -8.68 -21.91
CA SER A 207 -17.03 -7.36 -21.26
C SER A 207 -16.05 -7.39 -20.07
N VAL A 208 -15.69 -6.23 -19.56
CA VAL A 208 -14.84 -6.13 -18.35
C VAL A 208 -15.55 -6.74 -17.13
N GLU A 209 -16.85 -6.54 -17.02
CA GLU A 209 -17.68 -7.07 -15.93
C GLU A 209 -17.77 -8.61 -15.98
N GLU A 210 -17.97 -9.19 -17.14
CA GLU A 210 -17.96 -10.66 -17.32
C GLU A 210 -16.58 -11.25 -17.01
N THR A 211 -15.51 -10.57 -17.42
CA THR A 211 -14.14 -10.97 -17.06
C THR A 211 -13.93 -10.96 -15.54
N ILE A 212 -14.38 -9.91 -14.85
CA ILE A 212 -14.30 -9.81 -13.40
C ILE A 212 -15.14 -10.93 -12.74
N GLU A 213 -16.35 -11.17 -13.22
CA GLU A 213 -17.18 -12.26 -12.70
C GLU A 213 -16.54 -13.63 -12.90
N ARG A 214 -16.00 -13.91 -14.08
CA ARG A 214 -15.26 -15.16 -14.35
C ARG A 214 -14.06 -15.31 -13.42
N LYS A 215 -13.27 -14.25 -13.25
CA LYS A 215 -12.10 -14.24 -12.39
C LYS A 215 -12.47 -14.37 -10.91
N SER A 216 -13.62 -13.88 -10.48
CA SER A 216 -14.08 -14.04 -9.10
C SER A 216 -14.30 -15.52 -8.72
N ARG A 217 -14.67 -16.35 -9.69
CA ARG A 217 -14.86 -17.80 -9.49
C ARG A 217 -13.54 -18.57 -9.29
N GLU A 218 -12.40 -17.96 -9.66
CA GLU A 218 -11.07 -18.53 -9.39
C GLU A 218 -10.65 -18.31 -7.93
N VAL A 219 -11.26 -17.34 -7.23
CA VAL A 219 -11.01 -17.04 -5.82
C VAL A 219 -11.71 -18.09 -4.96
N PRO A 220 -11.04 -18.77 -4.02
CA PRO A 220 -11.70 -19.76 -3.14
C PRO A 220 -12.90 -19.20 -2.37
N LEU A 221 -12.88 -17.93 -1.94
CA LEU A 221 -14.03 -17.27 -1.33
C LEU A 221 -15.14 -16.88 -2.34
N GLY A 222 -14.99 -17.17 -3.63
CA GLY A 222 -15.99 -16.99 -4.69
C GLY A 222 -16.28 -15.55 -5.09
N ARG A 223 -15.50 -14.57 -4.62
CA ARG A 223 -15.70 -13.15 -4.90
C ARG A 223 -14.40 -12.36 -4.81
N TYR A 224 -14.41 -11.17 -5.40
CA TYR A 224 -13.39 -10.17 -5.08
C TYR A 224 -13.54 -9.66 -3.65
N GLY A 225 -12.42 -9.34 -3.02
CA GLY A 225 -12.41 -8.56 -1.78
C GLY A 225 -12.72 -7.09 -2.05
N THR A 226 -13.12 -6.38 -1.02
CA THR A 226 -13.31 -4.93 -1.02
C THR A 226 -12.04 -4.23 -0.53
N ALA A 227 -11.86 -2.95 -0.90
CA ALA A 227 -10.77 -2.14 -0.37
C ALA A 227 -10.84 -1.99 1.16
N GLN A 228 -12.05 -2.01 1.74
CA GLN A 228 -12.26 -1.96 3.18
C GLN A 228 -11.77 -3.24 3.89
N GLU A 229 -11.97 -4.43 3.31
CA GLU A 229 -11.48 -5.68 3.88
C GLU A 229 -9.95 -5.70 3.95
N LEU A 230 -9.29 -5.18 2.92
CA LEU A 230 -7.83 -4.99 2.96
C LEU A 230 -7.43 -3.93 4.00
N ALA A 231 -8.13 -2.79 4.05
CA ALA A 231 -7.84 -1.72 5.00
C ALA A 231 -7.93 -2.20 6.45
N ASN A 232 -8.88 -3.07 6.78
CA ASN A 232 -9.01 -3.67 8.12
C ASN A 232 -7.75 -4.46 8.51
N ALA A 233 -7.16 -5.21 7.58
CA ALA A 233 -5.91 -5.94 7.83
C ALA A 233 -4.71 -4.99 8.03
N VAL A 234 -4.66 -3.88 7.28
CA VAL A 234 -3.63 -2.84 7.46
C VAL A 234 -3.77 -2.17 8.82
N VAL A 235 -4.98 -1.76 9.20
CA VAL A 235 -5.30 -1.16 10.50
C VAL A 235 -4.87 -2.09 11.64
N PHE A 236 -5.19 -3.38 11.56
CA PHE A 236 -4.74 -4.37 12.53
C PHE A 236 -3.21 -4.42 12.64
N LEU A 237 -2.48 -4.52 11.53
CA LEU A 237 -1.02 -4.56 11.54
C LEU A 237 -0.38 -3.26 12.04
N CYS A 238 -1.04 -2.12 11.89
CA CYS A 238 -0.60 -0.83 12.43
C CYS A 238 -0.83 -0.72 13.95
N SER A 239 -1.77 -1.47 14.50
CA SER A 239 -2.28 -1.34 15.87
C SER A 239 -1.40 -2.02 16.93
N ASP A 240 -1.65 -1.69 18.20
CA ASP A 240 -1.03 -2.35 19.35
C ASP A 240 -1.47 -3.82 19.50
N ALA A 241 -2.63 -4.19 18.93
CA ALA A 241 -3.09 -5.58 18.87
C ALA A 241 -2.14 -6.48 18.05
N ALA A 242 -1.31 -5.90 17.17
CA ALA A 242 -0.27 -6.59 16.41
C ALA A 242 1.14 -6.39 17.00
N SER A 243 1.28 -6.03 18.27
CA SER A 243 2.56 -5.69 18.91
C SER A 243 3.62 -6.80 18.86
N TYR A 244 3.21 -8.06 18.72
CA TYR A 244 4.15 -9.19 18.58
C TYR A 244 4.27 -9.70 17.15
N ILE A 245 3.85 -8.89 16.15
CA ILE A 245 3.89 -9.25 14.73
C ILE A 245 4.83 -8.29 13.99
N THR A 246 5.97 -8.82 13.50
CA THR A 246 6.89 -8.09 12.62
C THR A 246 7.53 -9.04 11.61
N GLY A 247 7.83 -8.55 10.41
CA GLY A 247 8.46 -9.30 9.33
C GLY A 247 7.53 -10.29 8.64
N VAL A 248 6.20 -10.18 8.79
CA VAL A 248 5.24 -11.02 8.07
C VAL A 248 4.86 -10.40 6.73
N THR A 249 4.45 -11.26 5.81
CA THR A 249 3.72 -10.90 4.60
C THR A 249 2.36 -11.58 4.68
N LEU A 250 1.35 -10.81 5.11
CA LEU A 250 -0.01 -11.29 5.28
C LEU A 250 -0.74 -11.26 3.93
N ALA A 251 -1.22 -12.43 3.48
CA ALA A 251 -2.05 -12.52 2.30
C ALA A 251 -3.48 -12.03 2.60
N VAL A 252 -3.99 -11.14 1.73
CA VAL A 252 -5.38 -10.68 1.71
C VAL A 252 -5.88 -10.85 0.28
N ASP A 253 -6.29 -12.06 -0.06
CA ASP A 253 -6.46 -12.55 -1.43
C ASP A 253 -7.63 -13.54 -1.61
N GLY A 254 -8.43 -13.77 -0.57
CA GLY A 254 -9.54 -14.72 -0.62
C GLY A 254 -9.12 -16.19 -0.75
N GLY A 255 -7.83 -16.51 -0.47
CA GLY A 255 -7.27 -17.87 -0.53
C GLY A 255 -6.63 -18.21 -1.88
N LEU A 256 -6.29 -17.22 -2.71
CA LEU A 256 -5.63 -17.44 -4.01
C LEU A 256 -4.17 -17.91 -3.87
N ASP A 257 -3.48 -17.49 -2.83
CA ASP A 257 -2.12 -17.96 -2.52
C ASP A 257 -2.14 -19.46 -2.24
N ARG A 258 -1.32 -20.19 -2.98
CA ARG A 258 -1.16 -21.65 -2.82
C ARG A 258 0.13 -22.01 -2.08
N GLY A 259 0.92 -21.04 -1.71
CA GLY A 259 2.14 -21.22 -0.93
C GLY A 259 1.84 -21.53 0.53
N LEU A 260 2.72 -22.28 1.15
CA LEU A 260 2.67 -22.53 2.60
C LEU A 260 3.40 -21.45 3.39
N PHE A 261 4.26 -20.66 2.71
CA PHE A 261 5.13 -19.65 3.33
C PHE A 261 5.08 -18.32 2.59
#